data_0c9613087c3c568705a49f55261ab91e
#
_entry.id   0c9613087c3c568705a49f55261ab91e
#
_cell.length_a   1.000
_cell.length_b   1.000
_cell.length_c   1.000
_cell.angle_alpha   90.00
_cell.angle_beta   90.00
_cell.angle_gamma   90.00
#
_symmetry.space_group_name_H-M   'P 1'
#
loop_
_entity.id
_entity.type
_entity.pdbx_description
1 polymer ?
#
loop_
_entity_poly.entity_id
_entity_poly.type
_entity_poly.pdbx_seq_one_letter_code
_entity_poly.pdbx_strand_id
1 'polypeptide(L)'
;VGAQLAPYHQRDLIRLARAGVKFPRLKSVLPPGKERYTVTLRKTGRSPDRNSNEPEWRRFAAEIGARVIPDYDDYPIALYERMALYAGAEMNFFCANGPSILCFLSEYPAMLFDAQNSTLTSSGLPLGEKYPFCLPQHFMVYEPPTMEAVHRHFEAWLAR
;
A
#
# COMPACT_ATOMS: atom_id res chain seq x y z
N VAL A 1 7.03 16.72 -27.97
CA VAL A 1 5.66 16.17 -27.89
C VAL A 1 5.64 15.28 -26.67
N GLY A 2 5.25 15.85 -25.50
CA GLY A 2 5.09 15.10 -24.27
C GLY A 2 3.91 14.16 -24.43
N ALA A 3 4.15 12.86 -24.41
CA ALA A 3 3.09 11.90 -24.24
C ALA A 3 2.49 12.12 -22.84
N GLN A 4 1.30 12.70 -22.79
CA GLN A 4 0.48 12.70 -21.60
C GLN A 4 0.18 11.23 -21.29
N LEU A 5 0.89 10.69 -20.29
CA LEU A 5 0.53 9.40 -19.71
C LEU A 5 -0.87 9.59 -19.12
N ALA A 6 -1.87 9.08 -19.80
CA ALA A 6 -3.20 8.96 -19.24
C ALA A 6 -3.08 8.21 -17.90
N PRO A 7 -3.81 8.62 -16.86
CA PRO A 7 -3.77 7.92 -15.59
C PRO A 7 -4.24 6.48 -15.81
N TYR A 8 -3.29 5.54 -15.80
CA TYR A 8 -3.61 4.12 -15.89
C TYR A 8 -4.42 3.73 -14.66
N HIS A 9 -5.65 3.32 -14.89
CA HIS A 9 -6.47 2.78 -13.82
C HIS A 9 -5.89 1.42 -13.39
N GLN A 10 -5.98 1.07 -12.11
CA GLN A 10 -5.51 -0.24 -11.60
C GLN A 10 -6.03 -1.42 -12.44
N ARG A 11 -7.25 -1.32 -12.97
CA ARG A 11 -7.84 -2.28 -13.92
C ARG A 11 -6.97 -2.49 -15.16
N ASP A 12 -6.39 -1.43 -15.70
CA ASP A 12 -5.55 -1.52 -16.89
C ASP A 12 -4.22 -2.21 -16.58
N LEU A 13 -3.62 -1.92 -15.43
CA LEU A 13 -2.41 -2.61 -14.97
C LEU A 13 -2.66 -4.12 -14.79
N ILE A 14 -3.78 -4.49 -14.18
CA ILE A 14 -4.16 -5.91 -14.00
C ILE A 14 -4.37 -6.58 -15.36
N ARG A 15 -5.10 -5.93 -16.27
CA ARG A 15 -5.35 -6.45 -17.62
C ARG A 15 -4.06 -6.66 -18.40
N LEU A 16 -3.17 -5.68 -18.38
CA LEU A 16 -1.87 -5.76 -19.05
C LEU A 16 -0.99 -6.87 -18.46
N ALA A 17 -0.94 -6.97 -17.13
CA ALA A 17 -0.19 -8.03 -16.45
C ALA A 17 -0.72 -9.43 -16.80
N ARG A 18 -2.04 -9.61 -16.84
CA ARG A 18 -2.68 -10.88 -17.27
C ARG A 18 -2.42 -11.20 -18.75
N ALA A 19 -2.24 -10.18 -19.57
CA ALA A 19 -1.81 -10.34 -20.98
C ALA A 19 -0.30 -10.61 -21.12
N GLY A 20 0.44 -10.79 -20.04
CA GLY A 20 1.88 -11.11 -20.05
C GLY A 20 2.81 -9.89 -20.11
N VAL A 21 2.29 -8.67 -20.01
CA VAL A 21 3.12 -7.47 -19.98
C VAL A 21 3.90 -7.43 -18.66
N LYS A 22 5.22 -7.36 -18.76
CA LYS A 22 6.10 -7.20 -17.59
C LYS A 22 6.32 -5.71 -17.33
N PHE A 23 6.01 -5.29 -16.10
CA PHE A 23 6.27 -3.93 -15.65
C PHE A 23 7.68 -3.81 -15.08
N PRO A 24 8.42 -2.74 -15.41
CA PRO A 24 9.66 -2.43 -14.70
C PRO A 24 9.34 -2.14 -13.24
N ARG A 25 10.22 -2.58 -12.33
CA ARG A 25 10.07 -2.27 -10.90
C ARG A 25 10.44 -0.83 -10.64
N LEU A 26 9.56 -0.13 -9.94
CA LEU A 26 9.84 1.22 -9.47
C LEU A 26 10.96 1.19 -8.42
N LYS A 27 11.82 2.19 -8.46
CA LYS A 27 12.92 2.37 -7.49
C LYS A 27 12.91 3.79 -6.99
N SER A 28 13.24 3.97 -5.71
CA SER A 28 13.45 5.29 -5.15
C SER A 28 14.68 5.94 -5.80
N VAL A 29 14.54 7.22 -6.16
CA VAL A 29 15.65 8.08 -6.63
C VAL A 29 16.36 8.79 -5.48
N LEU A 30 15.76 8.78 -4.29
CA LEU A 30 16.35 9.30 -3.07
C LEU A 30 16.89 8.15 -2.21
N PRO A 31 17.83 8.42 -1.30
CA PRO A 31 18.28 7.44 -0.32
C PRO A 31 17.08 6.86 0.47
N PRO A 32 17.08 5.56 0.79
CA PRO A 32 16.00 4.95 1.55
C PRO A 32 15.88 5.54 2.96
N GLY A 33 14.66 5.58 3.47
CA GLY A 33 14.38 5.91 4.87
C GLY A 33 15.08 4.95 5.82
N LYS A 34 15.14 5.32 7.09
CA LYS A 34 15.81 4.54 8.15
C LYS A 34 14.81 3.79 9.05
N GLU A 35 13.56 4.00 8.82
CA GLU A 35 12.49 3.42 9.61
C GLU A 35 12.34 1.93 9.29
N ARG A 36 12.27 1.11 10.34
CA ARG A 36 12.06 -0.32 10.18
C ARG A 36 10.67 -0.63 9.64
N TYR A 37 9.66 0.11 10.08
CA TYR A 37 8.27 -0.05 9.68
C TYR A 37 7.65 1.30 9.34
N THR A 38 6.69 1.28 8.41
CA THR A 38 5.85 2.45 8.11
C THR A 38 4.38 2.09 8.18
N VAL A 39 3.55 3.06 8.58
CA VAL A 39 2.09 2.97 8.57
C VAL A 39 1.55 4.15 7.79
N THR A 40 0.90 3.90 6.66
CA THR A 40 0.30 4.96 5.85
C THR A 40 -1.17 5.11 6.22
N LEU A 41 -1.51 6.29 6.76
CA LEU A 41 -2.86 6.65 7.17
C LEU A 41 -3.56 7.41 6.06
N ARG A 42 -4.78 6.99 5.75
CA ARG A 42 -5.64 7.64 4.77
C ARG A 42 -6.64 8.57 5.46
N LYS A 43 -6.75 9.81 4.92
CA LYS A 43 -7.78 10.77 5.30
C LYS A 43 -8.18 11.60 4.08
N THR A 44 -9.34 11.35 3.53
CA THR A 44 -9.86 12.02 2.34
C THR A 44 -11.35 12.34 2.49
N GLY A 45 -11.78 13.47 1.93
CA GLY A 45 -13.19 13.83 1.86
C GLY A 45 -13.98 13.07 0.80
N ARG A 46 -13.32 12.46 -0.21
CA ARG A 46 -14.01 11.78 -1.32
C ARG A 46 -14.65 10.45 -0.92
N SER A 47 -14.09 9.75 0.06
CA SER A 47 -14.58 8.43 0.52
C SER A 47 -14.23 8.30 2.00
N PRO A 48 -14.94 9.02 2.88
CA PRO A 48 -14.61 9.07 4.31
C PRO A 48 -14.82 7.74 5.02
N ASP A 49 -15.72 6.89 4.51
CA ASP A 49 -15.96 5.50 4.94
C ASP A 49 -14.73 4.59 4.81
N ARG A 50 -13.77 4.98 3.99
CA ARG A 50 -12.50 4.25 3.75
C ARG A 50 -11.31 4.89 4.47
N ASN A 51 -11.53 5.91 5.27
CA ASN A 51 -10.45 6.53 6.05
C ASN A 51 -9.96 5.57 7.13
N SER A 52 -8.67 5.67 7.43
CA SER A 52 -8.07 4.90 8.51
C SER A 52 -8.70 5.29 9.85
N ASN A 53 -8.94 4.31 10.73
CA ASN A 53 -9.20 4.59 12.15
C ASN A 53 -7.90 5.12 12.77
N GLU A 54 -7.68 6.42 12.63
CA GLU A 54 -6.41 7.07 12.94
C GLU A 54 -5.93 6.82 14.38
N PRO A 55 -6.78 6.89 15.44
CA PRO A 55 -6.32 6.61 16.81
C PRO A 55 -5.77 5.20 17.01
N GLU A 56 -6.43 4.19 16.43
CA GLU A 56 -6.00 2.80 16.54
C GLU A 56 -4.73 2.52 15.74
N TRP A 57 -4.66 3.01 14.51
CA TRP A 57 -3.48 2.85 13.68
C TRP A 57 -2.25 3.59 14.23
N ARG A 58 -2.44 4.76 14.86
CA ARG A 58 -1.34 5.47 15.54
C ARG A 58 -0.86 4.72 16.77
N ARG A 59 -1.76 4.08 17.53
CA ARG A 59 -1.38 3.23 18.65
C ARG A 59 -0.57 2.03 18.16
N PHE A 60 -1.04 1.30 17.17
CA PHE A 60 -0.29 0.21 16.55
C PHE A 60 1.09 0.67 16.05
N ALA A 61 1.16 1.80 15.34
CA ALA A 61 2.43 2.34 14.88
C ALA A 61 3.40 2.63 16.03
N ALA A 62 2.91 3.19 17.15
CA ALA A 62 3.73 3.45 18.32
C ALA A 62 4.22 2.15 18.98
N GLU A 63 3.38 1.13 19.07
CA GLU A 63 3.70 -0.18 19.64
C GLU A 63 4.83 -0.89 18.89
N ILE A 64 4.84 -0.83 17.56
CA ILE A 64 5.86 -1.48 16.74
C ILE A 64 7.02 -0.56 16.34
N GLY A 65 7.02 0.69 16.78
CA GLY A 65 8.04 1.69 16.42
C GLY A 65 7.98 2.10 14.95
N ALA A 66 6.80 2.11 14.34
CA ALA A 66 6.61 2.49 12.95
C ALA A 66 6.50 4.01 12.77
N ARG A 67 7.03 4.50 11.65
CA ARG A 67 6.77 5.87 11.20
C ARG A 67 5.39 5.97 10.59
N VAL A 68 4.60 6.92 11.06
CA VAL A 68 3.32 7.28 10.45
C VAL A 68 3.55 8.19 9.24
N ILE A 69 2.99 7.80 8.10
CA ILE A 69 3.05 8.55 6.84
C ILE A 69 1.62 9.00 6.49
N PRO A 70 1.34 10.31 6.48
CA PRO A 70 0.02 10.80 6.11
C PRO A 70 -0.26 10.64 4.61
N ASP A 71 -1.48 10.22 4.29
CA ASP A 71 -2.08 10.23 2.97
C ASP A 71 -3.36 11.07 3.06
N TYR A 72 -3.18 12.36 3.31
CA TYR A 72 -4.24 13.33 3.60
C TYR A 72 -4.38 14.32 2.46
N ASP A 73 -5.61 14.73 2.16
CA ASP A 73 -5.90 15.70 1.10
C ASP A 73 -5.21 17.08 1.36
N ASP A 74 -5.01 17.43 2.63
CA ASP A 74 -4.40 18.68 3.07
C ASP A 74 -2.90 18.58 3.41
N TYR A 75 -2.31 17.40 3.24
CA TYR A 75 -0.89 17.16 3.52
C TYR A 75 -0.23 16.35 2.41
N PRO A 76 0.01 16.96 1.24
CA PRO A 76 0.64 16.26 0.12
C PRO A 76 2.11 15.94 0.42
N ILE A 77 2.50 14.70 0.16
CA ILE A 77 3.92 14.27 0.15
C ILE A 77 4.28 13.98 -1.30
N ALA A 78 5.39 14.52 -1.76
CA ALA A 78 5.86 14.27 -3.12
C ALA A 78 6.11 12.77 -3.35
N LEU A 79 5.81 12.30 -4.55
CA LEU A 79 5.86 10.87 -4.89
C LEU A 79 7.25 10.25 -4.64
N TYR A 80 8.31 10.95 -5.00
CA TYR A 80 9.69 10.49 -4.82
C TYR A 80 10.11 10.44 -3.34
N GLU A 81 9.62 11.37 -2.50
CA GLU A 81 9.84 11.36 -1.05
C GLU A 81 9.12 10.16 -0.41
N ARG A 82 7.86 9.94 -0.80
CA ARG A 82 7.08 8.80 -0.34
C ARG A 82 7.76 7.46 -0.71
N MET A 83 8.28 7.36 -1.93
CA MET A 83 9.03 6.18 -2.38
C MET A 83 10.26 5.92 -1.51
N ALA A 84 11.01 6.98 -1.13
CA ALA A 84 12.16 6.84 -0.26
C ALA A 84 11.81 6.32 1.13
N LEU A 85 10.68 6.80 1.69
CA LEU A 85 10.19 6.30 3.00
C LEU A 85 9.87 4.81 2.95
N TYR A 86 9.26 4.34 1.88
CA TYR A 86 8.90 2.92 1.74
C TYR A 86 10.11 2.03 1.42
N ALA A 87 11.11 2.55 0.71
CA ALA A 87 12.25 1.78 0.24
C ALA A 87 13.14 1.22 1.38
N GLY A 88 13.17 1.89 2.53
CA GLY A 88 14.00 1.49 3.67
C GLY A 88 13.31 0.52 4.64
N ALA A 89 12.00 0.36 4.55
CA ALA A 89 11.23 -0.38 5.54
C ALA A 89 11.25 -1.89 5.30
N GLU A 90 11.32 -2.66 6.39
CA GLU A 90 11.11 -4.12 6.37
C GLU A 90 9.64 -4.48 6.08
N MET A 91 8.70 -3.60 6.46
CA MET A 91 7.29 -3.73 6.13
C MET A 91 6.61 -2.36 6.08
N ASN A 92 5.81 -2.16 5.05
CA ASN A 92 4.96 -0.99 4.86
C ASN A 92 3.49 -1.39 5.00
N PHE A 93 2.80 -0.80 5.99
CA PHE A 93 1.39 -1.09 6.28
C PHE A 93 0.47 -0.05 5.64
N PHE A 94 -0.60 -0.54 5.03
CA PHE A 94 -1.59 0.27 4.31
C PHE A 94 -3.00 -0.18 4.64
N CYS A 95 -3.94 0.77 4.62
CA CYS A 95 -5.37 0.51 4.67
C CYS A 95 -6.01 1.04 3.37
N ALA A 96 -6.27 0.16 2.41
CA ALA A 96 -6.99 0.38 1.14
C ALA A 96 -6.79 1.77 0.49
N ASN A 97 -5.55 2.22 0.37
CA ASN A 97 -5.20 3.53 -0.17
C ASN A 97 -4.36 3.48 -1.46
N GLY A 98 -4.38 4.59 -2.21
CA GLY A 98 -3.64 4.73 -3.46
C GLY A 98 -2.12 4.53 -3.35
N PRO A 99 -1.44 5.09 -2.34
CA PRO A 99 0.00 4.96 -2.17
C PRO A 99 0.54 3.53 -2.09
N SER A 100 -0.27 2.56 -1.68
CA SER A 100 0.14 1.15 -1.62
C SER A 100 0.64 0.61 -2.96
N ILE A 101 0.12 1.13 -4.08
CA ILE A 101 0.52 0.70 -5.43
C ILE A 101 2.02 0.92 -5.70
N LEU A 102 2.63 1.91 -5.04
CA LEU A 102 4.05 2.18 -5.18
C LEU A 102 4.91 1.00 -4.70
N CYS A 103 4.50 0.36 -3.59
CA CYS A 103 5.16 -0.83 -3.10
C CYS A 103 4.88 -2.04 -4.00
N PHE A 104 3.63 -2.23 -4.45
CA PHE A 104 3.26 -3.35 -5.32
C PHE A 104 3.93 -3.31 -6.70
N LEU A 105 4.27 -2.12 -7.20
CA LEU A 105 5.04 -1.93 -8.44
C LEU A 105 6.56 -1.85 -8.19
N SER A 106 7.02 -2.02 -6.96
CA SER A 106 8.42 -2.06 -6.57
C SER A 106 8.76 -3.39 -5.90
N GLU A 107 9.93 -3.49 -5.30
CA GLU A 107 10.36 -4.64 -4.48
C GLU A 107 10.16 -4.38 -2.97
N TYR A 108 9.49 -3.27 -2.60
CA TYR A 108 9.32 -2.87 -1.21
C TYR A 108 8.24 -3.71 -0.55
N PRO A 109 8.54 -4.35 0.61
CA PRO A 109 7.56 -5.17 1.32
C PRO A 109 6.32 -4.35 1.68
N ALA A 110 5.15 -4.95 1.53
CA ALA A 110 3.88 -4.26 1.78
C ALA A 110 2.80 -5.21 2.31
N MET A 111 2.03 -4.72 3.26
CA MET A 111 0.83 -5.37 3.77
C MET A 111 -0.35 -4.41 3.63
N LEU A 112 -1.26 -4.73 2.73
CA LEU A 112 -2.47 -3.96 2.44
C LEU A 112 -3.67 -4.60 3.11
N PHE A 113 -4.28 -3.90 4.06
CA PHE A 113 -5.53 -4.29 4.71
C PHE A 113 -6.74 -3.75 3.97
N ASP A 114 -7.90 -4.38 4.24
CA ASP A 114 -9.19 -4.03 3.64
C ASP A 114 -9.14 -4.07 2.10
N ALA A 115 -8.41 -5.03 1.57
CA ALA A 115 -8.23 -5.20 0.14
C ALA A 115 -9.55 -5.47 -0.62
N GLN A 116 -10.60 -5.87 0.08
CA GLN A 116 -11.94 -6.09 -0.48
C GLN A 116 -12.69 -4.79 -0.76
N ASN A 117 -12.26 -3.65 -0.16
CA ASN A 117 -13.05 -2.44 -0.23
C ASN A 117 -12.83 -1.68 -1.54
N SER A 118 -13.88 -1.67 -2.36
CA SER A 118 -14.16 -0.79 -3.50
C SER A 118 -13.21 -0.80 -4.70
N THR A 119 -11.89 -0.76 -4.53
CA THR A 119 -10.98 -0.63 -5.68
C THR A 119 -10.71 -1.97 -6.36
N LEU A 120 -10.72 -3.06 -5.61
CA LEU A 120 -10.42 -4.38 -6.14
C LEU A 120 -11.62 -4.99 -6.86
N THR A 121 -12.82 -4.86 -6.29
CA THR A 121 -14.05 -5.29 -6.98
C THR A 121 -14.30 -4.49 -8.25
N SER A 122 -14.03 -3.18 -8.25
CA SER A 122 -14.11 -2.33 -9.45
C SER A 122 -12.98 -2.60 -10.46
N SER A 123 -11.85 -3.14 -10.03
CA SER A 123 -10.72 -3.49 -10.89
C SER A 123 -10.84 -4.88 -11.54
N GLY A 124 -11.86 -5.68 -11.16
CA GLY A 124 -12.05 -7.03 -11.68
C GLY A 124 -11.07 -8.07 -11.10
N LEU A 125 -10.48 -7.78 -9.94
CA LEU A 125 -9.70 -8.77 -9.19
C LEU A 125 -10.65 -9.57 -8.29
N PRO A 126 -10.72 -10.91 -8.41
CA PRO A 126 -11.52 -11.72 -7.50
C PRO A 126 -11.06 -11.60 -6.03
N LEU A 127 -11.99 -11.77 -5.10
CA LEU A 127 -11.68 -11.79 -3.67
C LEU A 127 -10.68 -12.91 -3.35
N GLY A 128 -9.66 -12.58 -2.57
CA GLY A 128 -8.61 -13.51 -2.17
C GLY A 128 -7.42 -13.60 -3.16
N GLU A 129 -7.54 -13.03 -4.36
CA GLU A 129 -6.43 -12.99 -5.31
C GLU A 129 -5.51 -11.79 -5.06
N LYS A 130 -4.24 -11.98 -5.35
CA LYS A 130 -3.25 -10.88 -5.37
C LYS A 130 -3.20 -10.24 -6.76
N TYR A 131 -2.70 -9.01 -6.83
CA TYR A 131 -2.35 -8.43 -8.12
C TYR A 131 -1.39 -9.35 -8.88
N PRO A 132 -1.55 -9.52 -10.21
CA PRO A 132 -0.68 -10.39 -11.01
C PRO A 132 0.80 -10.00 -10.98
N PHE A 133 1.11 -8.78 -10.56
CA PHE A 133 2.46 -8.25 -10.42
C PHE A 133 2.99 -8.26 -8.98
N CYS A 134 2.26 -8.86 -8.03
CA CYS A 134 2.74 -9.02 -6.66
C CYS A 134 3.98 -9.92 -6.58
N LEU A 135 4.83 -9.60 -5.63
CA LEU A 135 5.97 -10.41 -5.23
C LEU A 135 5.67 -11.18 -3.92
N PRO A 136 6.50 -12.15 -3.52
CA PRO A 136 6.30 -12.91 -2.28
C PRO A 136 6.17 -12.05 -1.01
N GLN A 137 6.86 -10.91 -0.97
CA GLN A 137 6.81 -9.95 0.15
C GLN A 137 5.61 -9.01 0.12
N HIS A 138 4.70 -9.16 -0.83
CA HIS A 138 3.47 -8.37 -0.93
C HIS A 138 2.29 -9.18 -0.37
N PHE A 139 1.62 -8.61 0.63
CA PHE A 139 0.48 -9.21 1.33
C PHE A 139 -0.76 -8.38 1.07
N MET A 140 -1.82 -9.04 0.64
CA MET A 140 -3.15 -8.45 0.47
C MET A 140 -4.10 -9.15 1.43
N VAL A 141 -4.56 -8.43 2.45
CA VAL A 141 -5.44 -8.91 3.50
C VAL A 141 -6.86 -8.48 3.19
N TYR A 142 -7.75 -9.45 3.05
CA TYR A 142 -9.15 -9.23 2.61
C TYR A 142 -10.14 -9.07 3.76
N GLU A 143 -9.67 -9.03 4.97
CA GLU A 143 -10.49 -8.76 6.15
C GLU A 143 -10.41 -7.29 6.57
N PRO A 144 -11.43 -6.77 7.28
CA PRO A 144 -11.39 -5.42 7.82
C PRO A 144 -10.17 -5.20 8.72
N PRO A 145 -9.60 -3.99 8.73
CA PRO A 145 -8.39 -3.68 9.48
C PRO A 145 -8.68 -3.44 10.97
N THR A 146 -9.34 -4.38 11.63
CA THR A 146 -9.44 -4.35 13.09
C THR A 146 -8.05 -4.51 13.70
N MET A 147 -7.80 -3.93 14.86
CA MET A 147 -6.48 -4.05 15.49
C MET A 147 -6.13 -5.50 15.79
N GLU A 148 -7.10 -6.34 16.12
CA GLU A 148 -6.89 -7.78 16.28
C GLU A 148 -6.37 -8.42 14.99
N ALA A 149 -7.00 -8.13 13.84
CA ALA A 149 -6.55 -8.62 12.54
C ALA A 149 -5.15 -8.09 12.18
N VAL A 150 -4.90 -6.80 12.41
CA VAL A 150 -3.61 -6.17 12.12
C VAL A 150 -2.49 -6.83 12.94
N HIS A 151 -2.67 -7.00 14.25
CA HIS A 151 -1.70 -7.67 15.11
C HIS A 151 -1.48 -9.13 14.70
N ARG A 152 -2.54 -9.89 14.47
CA ARG A 152 -2.45 -11.29 14.05
C ARG A 152 -1.62 -11.45 12.76
N HIS A 153 -1.86 -10.61 11.75
CA HIS A 153 -1.11 -10.66 10.49
C HIS A 153 0.34 -10.20 10.66
N PHE A 154 0.59 -9.21 11.50
CA PHE A 154 1.94 -8.76 11.81
C PHE A 154 2.75 -9.85 12.53
N GLU A 155 2.19 -10.47 13.57
CA GLU A 155 2.82 -11.58 14.30
C GLU A 155 3.08 -12.80 13.41
N ALA A 156 2.11 -13.16 12.55
CA ALA A 156 2.27 -14.23 11.59
C ALA A 156 3.37 -13.94 10.55
N TRP A 157 3.58 -12.68 10.21
CA TRP A 157 4.69 -12.27 9.34
C TRP A 157 6.03 -12.33 10.08
N LEU A 158 6.11 -11.89 11.33
CA LEU A 158 7.34 -11.96 12.14
C LEU A 158 7.82 -13.39 12.39
N ALA A 159 6.91 -14.36 12.40
CA ALA A 159 7.20 -15.78 12.65
C ALA A 159 7.73 -16.55 11.42
N ARG A 160 7.90 -15.88 10.27
CA ARG A 160 8.39 -16.50 9.01
C ARG A 160 9.90 -16.52 8.94
#